data_38ffdfecadcd8f8d7a783986743ce5f0
#
_entry.id   38ffdfecadcd8f8d7a783986743ce5f0
#
_cell.length_a   1.000
_cell.length_b   1.000
_cell.length_c   1.000
_cell.angle_alpha   90.00
_cell.angle_beta   90.00
_cell.angle_gamma   90.00
#
_symmetry.space_group_name_H-M   'P 1'
#
loop_
_entity.id
_entity.type
_entity.pdbx_description
1 polymer ?
#
loop_
_entity_poly.entity_id
_entity_poly.type
_entity_poly.pdbx_seq_one_letter_code
_entity_poly.pdbx_strand_id
1 'polypeptide(L)'
;MPIPLKQAVKIGAYVMWQKLKGQERYPLVLMLEPLFRCNLECIGCGKIQKPNEILNKNLTPDQCLDAANECDAPVVSIAGGEPLMHPQIIEIVEGLIKQKRYIYLCTNALLLKNFFGKLPISPYLTLSIHLDGLEDDHDRIVDKKGVFKIAVESVREAKKMGYRVTSATTFFEGTTVEQAETFLDFLNPLGLDGVTLSSAFRYPDAPDQDHFFGRKRTQEFFKELLGKNKKGRWDISHSPLYLEFLQGRRDYECTPWGNPNYSVLGWQKPCYLLDDGYAESFKELMDTTNWDSYGHKNNLKCADC
;
A
#
# COMPACT_ATOMS: atom_id res chain seq x y z
N MET A 1 -17.61 2.80 9.16
CA MET A 1 -16.98 3.22 7.88
C MET A 1 -15.48 2.99 8.03
N PRO A 2 -14.87 2.22 7.15
CA PRO A 2 -13.43 1.89 7.26
C PRO A 2 -12.51 3.11 7.09
N ILE A 3 -12.96 4.18 6.42
CA ILE A 3 -12.22 5.45 6.33
C ILE A 3 -12.87 6.48 7.25
N PRO A 4 -12.12 7.18 8.13
CA PRO A 4 -12.67 8.21 9.00
C PRO A 4 -13.39 9.30 8.20
N LEU A 5 -14.56 9.76 8.67
CA LEU A 5 -15.34 10.79 7.99
C LEU A 5 -14.53 12.06 7.69
N LYS A 6 -13.70 12.51 8.65
CA LYS A 6 -12.82 13.68 8.44
C LYS A 6 -11.83 13.47 7.29
N GLN A 7 -11.28 12.27 7.15
CA GLN A 7 -10.40 11.93 6.04
C GLN A 7 -11.16 11.91 4.72
N ALA A 8 -12.32 11.28 4.68
CA ALA A 8 -13.16 11.22 3.48
C ALA A 8 -13.57 12.63 3.01
N VAL A 9 -14.01 13.50 3.94
CA VAL A 9 -14.36 14.90 3.64
C VAL A 9 -13.15 15.68 3.10
N LYS A 10 -11.97 15.54 3.71
CA LYS A 10 -10.76 16.22 3.24
C LYS A 10 -10.36 15.78 1.84
N ILE A 11 -10.37 14.46 1.57
CA ILE A 11 -10.07 13.93 0.23
C ILE A 11 -11.09 14.41 -0.79
N GLY A 12 -12.38 14.38 -0.45
CA GLY A 12 -13.46 14.88 -1.31
C GLY A 12 -13.28 16.37 -1.65
N ALA A 13 -12.99 17.20 -0.64
CA ALA A 13 -12.71 18.62 -0.83
C ALA A 13 -11.47 18.85 -1.72
N TYR A 14 -10.42 18.07 -1.53
CA TYR A 14 -9.22 18.12 -2.38
C TYR A 14 -9.56 17.79 -3.84
N VAL A 15 -10.29 16.72 -4.09
CA VAL A 15 -10.70 16.31 -5.45
C VAL A 15 -11.54 17.41 -6.11
N MET A 16 -12.52 17.98 -5.36
CA MET A 16 -13.32 19.10 -5.87
C MET A 16 -12.47 20.32 -6.21
N TRP A 17 -11.49 20.64 -5.35
CA TRP A 17 -10.58 21.75 -5.58
C TRP A 17 -9.72 21.56 -6.83
N GLN A 18 -9.18 20.36 -7.05
CA GLN A 18 -8.40 20.06 -8.26
C GLN A 18 -9.26 20.19 -9.52
N LYS A 19 -10.51 19.71 -9.50
CA LYS A 19 -11.44 19.86 -10.60
C LYS A 19 -11.79 21.33 -10.88
N LEU A 20 -12.00 22.14 -9.84
CA LEU A 20 -12.26 23.57 -9.98
C LEU A 20 -11.08 24.32 -10.59
N LYS A 21 -9.84 23.86 -10.36
CA LYS A 21 -8.63 24.38 -11.00
C LYS A 21 -8.43 23.91 -12.45
N GLY A 22 -9.32 23.04 -12.95
CA GLY A 22 -9.16 22.44 -14.28
C GLY A 22 -8.03 21.40 -14.35
N GLN A 23 -7.57 20.90 -13.21
CA GLN A 23 -6.53 19.87 -13.19
C GLN A 23 -7.16 18.51 -13.52
N GLU A 24 -6.71 17.89 -14.60
CA GLU A 24 -7.15 16.55 -15.00
C GLU A 24 -6.31 15.45 -14.33
N ARG A 25 -5.03 15.74 -14.06
CA ARG A 25 -4.07 14.79 -13.48
C ARG A 25 -3.55 15.34 -12.16
N TYR A 26 -3.90 14.67 -11.06
CA TYR A 26 -3.49 15.06 -9.71
C TYR A 26 -3.33 13.84 -8.81
N PRO A 27 -2.36 13.82 -7.89
CA PRO A 27 -2.13 12.70 -6.98
C PRO A 27 -3.18 12.65 -5.88
N LEU A 28 -3.53 11.43 -5.47
CA LEU A 28 -4.37 11.16 -4.30
C LEU A 28 -3.58 10.54 -3.16
N VAL A 29 -2.63 9.67 -3.50
CA VAL A 29 -1.79 8.96 -2.55
C VAL A 29 -0.35 9.04 -3.03
N LEU A 30 0.53 9.58 -2.22
CA LEU A 30 1.96 9.41 -2.44
C LEU A 30 2.38 8.06 -1.88
N MET A 31 2.93 7.19 -2.72
CA MET A 31 3.69 6.03 -2.29
C MET A 31 5.12 6.51 -1.96
N LEU A 32 5.47 6.52 -0.68
CA LEU A 32 6.78 6.95 -0.19
C LEU A 32 7.60 5.75 0.25
N GLU A 33 8.74 5.55 -0.38
CA GLU A 33 9.65 4.43 -0.09
C GLU A 33 10.99 4.97 0.43
N PRO A 34 11.08 5.28 1.74
CA PRO A 34 12.26 5.96 2.27
C PRO A 34 13.50 5.07 2.34
N LEU A 35 13.34 3.76 2.15
CA LEU A 35 14.41 2.77 2.04
C LEU A 35 13.89 1.49 1.38
N PHE A 36 14.80 0.64 0.88
CA PHE A 36 14.45 -0.67 0.32
C PHE A 36 14.89 -1.85 1.20
N ARG A 37 15.70 -1.61 2.25
CA ARG A 37 16.06 -2.69 3.18
C ARG A 37 14.83 -3.24 3.89
N CYS A 38 14.83 -4.56 4.07
CA CYS A 38 13.82 -5.27 4.84
C CYS A 38 14.47 -6.34 5.72
N ASN A 39 13.76 -6.77 6.76
CA ASN A 39 14.10 -7.89 7.63
C ASN A 39 13.31 -9.17 7.28
N LEU A 40 12.66 -9.18 6.10
CA LEU A 40 11.95 -10.30 5.49
C LEU A 40 12.31 -10.42 4.00
N GLU A 41 12.08 -11.62 3.45
CA GLU A 41 12.32 -11.98 2.04
C GLU A 41 11.05 -12.54 1.40
N CYS A 42 9.94 -11.77 1.48
CA CYS A 42 8.63 -12.21 1.02
C CYS A 42 8.65 -12.65 -0.45
N ILE A 43 7.91 -13.73 -0.76
CA ILE A 43 7.69 -14.16 -2.15
C ILE A 43 7.07 -13.01 -2.96
N GLY A 44 7.50 -12.85 -4.21
CA GLY A 44 7.02 -11.77 -5.06
C GLY A 44 7.55 -10.37 -4.74
N CYS A 45 8.41 -10.20 -3.73
CA CYS A 45 9.03 -8.91 -3.41
C CYS A 45 10.29 -8.66 -4.23
N GLY A 46 10.25 -7.63 -5.09
CA GLY A 46 11.42 -7.21 -5.88
C GLY A 46 12.30 -6.15 -5.21
N LYS A 47 11.83 -5.49 -4.14
CA LYS A 47 12.56 -4.35 -3.55
C LYS A 47 13.91 -4.74 -2.95
N ILE A 48 13.98 -5.89 -2.28
CA ILE A 48 15.21 -6.40 -1.64
C ILE A 48 16.20 -7.01 -2.65
N GLN A 49 15.79 -7.17 -3.92
CA GLN A 49 16.66 -7.69 -4.99
C GLN A 49 17.58 -6.62 -5.57
N LYS A 50 17.43 -5.37 -5.15
CA LYS A 50 18.32 -4.26 -5.57
C LYS A 50 19.74 -4.45 -5.01
N PRO A 51 20.77 -3.94 -5.72
CA PRO A 51 22.16 -3.98 -5.24
C PRO A 51 22.34 -3.33 -3.85
N ASN A 52 23.34 -3.76 -3.11
CA ASN A 52 23.64 -3.26 -1.76
C ASN A 52 23.83 -1.74 -1.71
N GLU A 53 24.38 -1.13 -2.77
CA GLU A 53 24.55 0.33 -2.88
C GLU A 53 23.20 1.06 -2.85
N ILE A 54 22.15 0.43 -3.33
CA ILE A 54 20.77 0.95 -3.29
C ILE A 54 20.11 0.59 -1.97
N LEU A 55 20.24 -0.66 -1.52
CA LEU A 55 19.66 -1.12 -0.26
C LEU A 55 20.17 -0.34 0.95
N ASN A 56 21.41 0.17 0.91
CA ASN A 56 22.00 0.96 1.98
C ASN A 56 21.60 2.43 1.98
N LYS A 57 20.89 2.92 0.94
CA LYS A 57 20.38 4.29 0.90
C LYS A 57 19.18 4.46 1.81
N ASN A 58 19.04 5.67 2.34
CA ASN A 58 17.84 6.17 3.00
C ASN A 58 17.54 7.57 2.45
N LEU A 59 16.27 7.90 2.28
CA LEU A 59 15.87 9.30 2.14
C LEU A 59 16.03 9.99 3.49
N THR A 60 16.42 11.26 3.47
CA THR A 60 16.35 12.07 4.70
C THR A 60 14.90 12.44 5.02
N PRO A 61 14.57 12.83 6.27
CA PRO A 61 13.26 13.38 6.60
C PRO A 61 12.86 14.54 5.68
N ASP A 62 13.78 15.46 5.40
CA ASP A 62 13.51 16.60 4.52
C ASP A 62 13.13 16.15 3.11
N GLN A 63 13.86 15.20 2.51
CA GLN A 63 13.50 14.64 1.20
C GLN A 63 12.09 14.03 1.19
N CYS A 64 11.72 13.30 2.26
CA CYS A 64 10.38 12.72 2.39
C CYS A 64 9.28 13.78 2.50
N LEU A 65 9.53 14.83 3.28
CA LEU A 65 8.59 15.93 3.50
C LEU A 65 8.46 16.83 2.27
N ASP A 66 9.56 17.08 1.57
CA ASP A 66 9.58 17.85 0.33
C ASP A 66 8.84 17.13 -0.78
N ALA A 67 9.04 15.81 -0.93
CA ALA A 67 8.28 15.00 -1.89
C ALA A 67 6.77 15.06 -1.61
N ALA A 68 6.36 14.98 -0.34
CA ALA A 68 4.95 15.10 0.03
C ALA A 68 4.37 16.50 -0.25
N ASN A 69 5.18 17.56 -0.10
CA ASN A 69 4.78 18.92 -0.44
C ASN A 69 4.74 19.14 -1.96
N GLU A 70 5.72 18.64 -2.68
CA GLU A 70 5.84 18.82 -4.13
C GLU A 70 4.66 18.20 -4.87
N CYS A 71 4.26 16.96 -4.52
CA CYS A 71 3.12 16.31 -5.16
C CYS A 71 1.77 16.71 -4.57
N ASP A 72 1.73 17.28 -3.37
CA ASP A 72 0.53 17.73 -2.64
C ASP A 72 -0.55 16.65 -2.43
N ALA A 73 -0.18 15.37 -2.42
CA ALA A 73 -1.11 14.29 -2.17
C ALA A 73 -1.69 14.36 -0.74
N PRO A 74 -3.01 14.24 -0.54
CA PRO A 74 -3.63 14.30 0.79
C PRO A 74 -3.32 13.08 1.66
N VAL A 75 -2.89 11.98 1.05
CA VAL A 75 -2.55 10.71 1.71
C VAL A 75 -1.11 10.32 1.36
N VAL A 76 -0.38 9.78 2.33
CA VAL A 76 0.96 9.22 2.14
C VAL A 76 0.96 7.78 2.64
N SER A 77 1.30 6.84 1.77
CA SER A 77 1.57 5.46 2.12
C SER A 77 3.08 5.28 2.27
N ILE A 78 3.56 5.12 3.49
CA ILE A 78 4.99 4.86 3.75
C ILE A 78 5.21 3.36 3.64
N ALA A 79 5.95 2.95 2.62
CA ALA A 79 6.24 1.57 2.27
C ALA A 79 7.74 1.39 1.97
N GLY A 80 8.08 0.62 0.94
CA GLY A 80 9.46 0.33 0.52
C GLY A 80 9.88 -1.07 0.97
N GLY A 81 10.99 -1.20 1.71
CA GLY A 81 11.31 -2.39 2.49
C GLY A 81 10.51 -2.41 3.79
N GLU A 82 11.19 -2.44 4.95
CA GLU A 82 10.51 -2.26 6.23
C GLU A 82 10.74 -0.82 6.75
N PRO A 83 9.71 0.05 6.75
CA PRO A 83 9.87 1.45 7.17
C PRO A 83 10.41 1.62 8.60
N LEU A 84 10.09 0.69 9.50
CA LEU A 84 10.59 0.73 10.88
C LEU A 84 12.10 0.45 11.00
N MET A 85 12.78 0.07 9.92
CA MET A 85 14.24 0.01 9.84
C MET A 85 14.87 1.37 9.48
N HIS A 86 14.06 2.37 9.13
CA HIS A 86 14.57 3.70 8.83
C HIS A 86 14.97 4.42 10.13
N PRO A 87 16.22 4.95 10.24
CA PRO A 87 16.72 5.51 11.50
C PRO A 87 15.92 6.72 12.01
N GLN A 88 15.27 7.45 11.10
CA GLN A 88 14.53 8.68 11.40
C GLN A 88 13.03 8.55 11.04
N ILE A 89 12.46 7.35 11.09
CA ILE A 89 11.05 7.15 10.72
C ILE A 89 10.08 7.98 11.56
N ILE A 90 10.39 8.21 12.84
CA ILE A 90 9.56 9.01 13.74
C ILE A 90 9.51 10.45 13.25
N GLU A 91 10.64 11.05 12.88
CA GLU A 91 10.74 12.41 12.36
C GLU A 91 9.94 12.57 11.05
N ILE A 92 10.00 11.57 10.17
CA ILE A 92 9.22 11.54 8.92
C ILE A 92 7.72 11.53 9.24
N VAL A 93 7.28 10.63 10.11
CA VAL A 93 5.86 10.50 10.51
C VAL A 93 5.35 11.79 11.16
N GLU A 94 6.11 12.36 12.11
CA GLU A 94 5.74 13.61 12.79
C GLU A 94 5.68 14.79 11.83
N GLY A 95 6.64 14.88 10.90
CA GLY A 95 6.67 15.91 9.87
C GLY A 95 5.44 15.86 8.96
N LEU A 96 5.07 14.66 8.47
CA LEU A 96 3.88 14.45 7.67
C LEU A 96 2.58 14.74 8.43
N ILE A 97 2.52 14.44 9.74
CA ILE A 97 1.40 14.83 10.60
C ILE A 97 1.29 16.37 10.71
N LYS A 98 2.41 17.07 10.89
CA LYS A 98 2.44 18.55 10.88
C LYS A 98 1.94 19.13 9.57
N GLN A 99 2.24 18.48 8.44
CA GLN A 99 1.69 18.83 7.12
C GLN A 99 0.21 18.41 6.97
N LYS A 100 -0.40 17.78 7.98
CA LYS A 100 -1.78 17.27 7.98
C LYS A 100 -2.03 16.24 6.86
N ARG A 101 -1.04 15.43 6.48
CA ARG A 101 -1.21 14.31 5.57
C ARG A 101 -1.76 13.10 6.35
N TYR A 102 -2.67 12.35 5.72
CA TYR A 102 -3.10 11.05 6.26
C TYR A 102 -2.06 9.99 5.90
N ILE A 103 -1.52 9.32 6.91
CA ILE A 103 -0.39 8.40 6.77
C ILE A 103 -0.88 6.97 6.98
N TYR A 104 -0.51 6.10 6.05
CA TYR A 104 -0.54 4.65 6.24
C TYR A 104 0.91 4.17 6.36
N LEU A 105 1.32 3.82 7.57
CA LEU A 105 2.65 3.26 7.83
C LEU A 105 2.56 1.75 7.64
N CYS A 106 3.02 1.28 6.48
CA CYS A 106 3.00 -0.14 6.11
C CYS A 106 4.15 -0.86 6.78
N THR A 107 3.88 -1.91 7.56
CA THR A 107 4.91 -2.65 8.30
C THR A 107 4.58 -4.13 8.42
N ASN A 108 5.62 -4.96 8.43
CA ASN A 108 5.52 -6.39 8.75
C ASN A 108 5.40 -6.65 10.27
N ALA A 109 5.38 -5.60 11.08
CA ALA A 109 5.23 -5.58 12.53
C ALA A 109 6.37 -6.21 13.36
N LEU A 110 7.39 -6.82 12.77
CA LEU A 110 8.49 -7.44 13.52
C LEU A 110 9.20 -6.46 14.48
N LEU A 111 9.27 -5.18 14.10
CA LEU A 111 9.93 -4.15 14.90
C LEU A 111 8.92 -3.27 15.66
N LEU A 112 7.61 -3.41 15.42
CA LEU A 112 6.61 -2.44 15.85
C LEU A 112 6.57 -2.26 17.38
N LYS A 113 6.78 -3.31 18.16
CA LYS A 113 6.85 -3.24 19.63
C LYS A 113 7.92 -2.25 20.15
N ASN A 114 9.03 -2.08 19.42
CA ASN A 114 10.09 -1.14 19.77
C ASN A 114 9.71 0.33 19.56
N PHE A 115 8.61 0.57 18.84
CA PHE A 115 8.12 1.88 18.47
C PHE A 115 6.86 2.28 19.22
N PHE A 116 6.26 1.39 19.99
CA PHE A 116 5.16 1.75 20.89
C PHE A 116 5.61 2.80 21.92
N GLY A 117 4.80 3.84 22.09
CA GLY A 117 5.14 5.00 22.92
C GLY A 117 6.10 6.01 22.26
N LYS A 118 6.68 5.70 21.10
CA LYS A 118 7.53 6.62 20.32
C LYS A 118 6.78 7.17 19.10
N LEU A 119 6.04 6.32 18.40
CA LEU A 119 5.16 6.78 17.33
C LEU A 119 3.97 7.56 17.94
N PRO A 120 3.59 8.69 17.36
CA PRO A 120 2.46 9.47 17.87
C PRO A 120 1.13 8.76 17.64
N ILE A 121 0.24 8.78 18.62
CA ILE A 121 -1.17 8.40 18.44
C ILE A 121 -1.88 9.61 17.84
N SER A 122 -2.27 9.52 16.59
CA SER A 122 -2.80 10.66 15.82
C SER A 122 -3.94 10.22 14.89
N PRO A 123 -4.96 11.06 14.68
CA PRO A 123 -5.98 10.80 13.67
C PRO A 123 -5.43 10.82 12.23
N TYR A 124 -4.20 11.27 12.05
CA TYR A 124 -3.49 11.26 10.77
C TYR A 124 -2.64 10.01 10.56
N LEU A 125 -2.39 9.20 11.58
CA LEU A 125 -1.56 8.00 11.47
C LEU A 125 -2.42 6.74 11.56
N THR A 126 -2.27 5.86 10.58
CA THR A 126 -2.80 4.50 10.57
C THR A 126 -1.62 3.54 10.44
N LEU A 127 -1.53 2.56 11.33
CA LEU A 127 -0.60 1.44 11.18
C LEU A 127 -1.26 0.43 10.23
N SER A 128 -0.63 0.17 9.10
CA SER A 128 -1.10 -0.79 8.10
C SER A 128 -0.24 -2.05 8.21
N ILE A 129 -0.76 -3.06 8.90
CA ILE A 129 0.00 -4.26 9.24
C ILE A 129 -0.17 -5.31 8.15
N HIS A 130 0.93 -5.83 7.64
CA HIS A 130 0.96 -6.86 6.62
C HIS A 130 0.50 -8.20 7.18
N LEU A 131 -0.59 -8.76 6.62
CA LEU A 131 -1.16 -10.06 6.95
C LEU A 131 -1.84 -10.64 5.71
N ASP A 132 -1.31 -11.72 5.13
CA ASP A 132 -1.75 -12.28 3.83
C ASP A 132 -2.48 -13.63 3.94
N GLY A 133 -2.66 -14.14 5.13
CA GLY A 133 -3.33 -15.41 5.39
C GLY A 133 -3.25 -15.82 6.86
N LEU A 134 -3.71 -17.02 7.18
CA LEU A 134 -3.46 -17.64 8.48
C LEU A 134 -1.97 -18.00 8.64
N GLU A 135 -1.59 -18.48 9.82
CA GLU A 135 -0.18 -18.68 10.24
C GLU A 135 0.68 -19.36 9.19
N ASP A 136 0.26 -20.51 8.71
CA ASP A 136 1.06 -21.31 7.77
C ASP A 136 1.21 -20.60 6.40
N ASP A 137 0.15 -19.97 5.91
CA ASP A 137 0.18 -19.23 4.65
C ASP A 137 0.97 -17.94 4.77
N HIS A 138 0.73 -17.16 5.82
CA HIS A 138 1.45 -15.89 6.02
C HIS A 138 2.95 -16.13 6.20
N ASP A 139 3.34 -17.05 7.09
CA ASP A 139 4.75 -17.33 7.38
C ASP A 139 5.47 -17.89 6.14
N ARG A 140 4.77 -18.67 5.29
CA ARG A 140 5.28 -19.13 3.99
C ARG A 140 5.48 -17.96 3.02
N ILE A 141 4.51 -17.03 2.93
CA ILE A 141 4.57 -15.87 2.03
C ILE A 141 5.71 -14.93 2.42
N VAL A 142 5.94 -14.71 3.70
CA VAL A 142 7.01 -13.83 4.18
C VAL A 142 8.36 -14.53 4.37
N ASP A 143 8.43 -15.83 4.00
CA ASP A 143 9.59 -16.71 4.12
C ASP A 143 10.22 -16.72 5.52
N LYS A 144 9.38 -16.66 6.56
CA LYS A 144 9.86 -16.66 7.95
C LYS A 144 8.80 -17.11 8.94
N LYS A 145 9.10 -18.17 9.69
CA LYS A 145 8.21 -18.70 10.73
C LYS A 145 8.04 -17.74 11.92
N GLY A 146 6.83 -17.67 12.45
CA GLY A 146 6.47 -16.92 13.65
C GLY A 146 6.14 -15.44 13.39
N VAL A 147 6.21 -14.97 12.15
CA VAL A 147 5.88 -13.58 11.81
C VAL A 147 4.38 -13.31 12.03
N PHE A 148 3.52 -14.25 11.63
CA PHE A 148 2.08 -14.15 11.86
C PHE A 148 1.73 -13.88 13.33
N LYS A 149 2.29 -14.65 14.25
CA LYS A 149 2.05 -14.46 15.68
C LYS A 149 2.44 -13.07 16.17
N ILE A 150 3.64 -12.61 15.76
CA ILE A 150 4.16 -11.28 16.12
C ILE A 150 3.26 -10.19 15.55
N ALA A 151 2.81 -10.32 14.31
CA ALA A 151 1.92 -9.36 13.67
C ALA A 151 0.56 -9.28 14.38
N VAL A 152 -0.07 -10.43 14.67
CA VAL A 152 -1.36 -10.51 15.40
C VAL A 152 -1.25 -9.94 16.81
N GLU A 153 -0.19 -10.26 17.54
CA GLU A 153 0.07 -9.67 18.87
C GLU A 153 0.25 -8.15 18.78
N SER A 154 1.00 -7.69 17.77
CA SER A 154 1.22 -6.25 17.54
C SER A 154 -0.06 -5.51 17.19
N VAL A 155 -0.98 -6.13 16.42
CA VAL A 155 -2.33 -5.59 16.17
C VAL A 155 -3.06 -5.39 17.49
N ARG A 156 -3.14 -6.43 18.34
CA ARG A 156 -3.85 -6.37 19.63
C ARG A 156 -3.29 -5.30 20.55
N GLU A 157 -1.96 -5.21 20.63
CA GLU A 157 -1.27 -4.22 21.48
C GLU A 157 -1.49 -2.79 20.95
N ALA A 158 -1.31 -2.57 19.64
CA ALA A 158 -1.55 -1.27 19.02
C ALA A 158 -3.00 -0.80 19.21
N LYS A 159 -3.98 -1.69 19.03
CA LYS A 159 -5.40 -1.39 19.28
C LYS A 159 -5.65 -1.02 20.75
N LYS A 160 -5.06 -1.78 21.70
CA LYS A 160 -5.16 -1.49 23.14
C LYS A 160 -4.57 -0.12 23.50
N MET A 161 -3.51 0.29 22.82
CA MET A 161 -2.89 1.61 23.00
C MET A 161 -3.66 2.75 22.35
N GLY A 162 -4.66 2.47 21.50
CA GLY A 162 -5.49 3.48 20.82
C GLY A 162 -4.99 3.90 19.45
N TYR A 163 -4.04 3.17 18.86
CA TYR A 163 -3.70 3.39 17.45
C TYR A 163 -4.85 2.98 16.53
N ARG A 164 -4.95 3.68 15.40
CA ARG A 164 -5.71 3.21 14.26
C ARG A 164 -4.91 2.13 13.55
N VAL A 165 -5.50 0.95 13.32
CA VAL A 165 -4.82 -0.20 12.74
C VAL A 165 -5.66 -0.80 11.63
N THR A 166 -5.06 -0.97 10.45
CA THR A 166 -5.64 -1.73 9.33
C THR A 166 -4.74 -2.91 8.98
N SER A 167 -5.27 -3.94 8.32
CA SER A 167 -4.41 -4.90 7.65
C SER A 167 -4.19 -4.51 6.18
N ALA A 168 -2.98 -4.76 5.69
CA ALA A 168 -2.68 -4.82 4.26
C ALA A 168 -2.58 -6.30 3.89
N THR A 169 -3.51 -6.76 3.06
CA THR A 169 -3.66 -8.17 2.70
C THR A 169 -3.54 -8.35 1.20
N THR A 170 -2.61 -9.18 0.77
CA THR A 170 -2.37 -9.52 -0.62
C THR A 170 -2.63 -11.00 -0.84
N PHE A 171 -3.47 -11.33 -1.81
CA PHE A 171 -3.71 -12.72 -2.19
C PHE A 171 -2.82 -13.12 -3.36
N PHE A 172 -2.14 -14.24 -3.21
CA PHE A 172 -1.20 -14.81 -4.18
C PHE A 172 -1.83 -16.00 -4.92
N GLU A 173 -1.26 -16.35 -6.08
CA GLU A 173 -1.67 -17.55 -6.81
C GLU A 173 -1.56 -18.78 -5.89
N GLY A 174 -2.53 -19.70 -6.01
CA GLY A 174 -2.70 -20.83 -5.10
C GLY A 174 -3.56 -20.55 -3.87
N THR A 175 -3.87 -19.27 -3.54
CA THR A 175 -4.85 -18.97 -2.49
C THR A 175 -6.26 -19.34 -2.96
N THR A 176 -6.95 -20.19 -2.20
CA THR A 176 -8.37 -20.50 -2.46
C THR A 176 -9.30 -19.47 -1.82
N VAL A 177 -10.52 -19.37 -2.34
CA VAL A 177 -11.54 -18.48 -1.76
C VAL A 177 -11.89 -18.88 -0.33
N GLU A 178 -11.89 -20.18 -0.01
CA GLU A 178 -12.17 -20.72 1.33
C GLU A 178 -11.07 -20.32 2.33
N GLN A 179 -9.80 -20.35 1.91
CA GLN A 179 -8.69 -19.88 2.74
C GLN A 179 -8.81 -18.36 3.01
N ALA A 180 -9.10 -17.57 1.98
CA ALA A 180 -9.31 -16.14 2.11
C ALA A 180 -10.51 -15.80 3.01
N GLU A 181 -11.63 -16.54 2.86
CA GLU A 181 -12.81 -16.41 3.71
C GLU A 181 -12.49 -16.68 5.18
N THR A 182 -11.83 -17.82 5.46
CA THR A 182 -11.43 -18.22 6.82
C THR A 182 -10.49 -17.20 7.45
N PHE A 183 -9.56 -16.70 6.66
CA PHE A 183 -8.64 -15.66 7.11
C PHE A 183 -9.35 -14.33 7.42
N LEU A 184 -10.25 -13.87 6.56
CA LEU A 184 -11.01 -12.63 6.80
C LEU A 184 -11.91 -12.76 8.03
N ASP A 185 -12.52 -13.93 8.27
CA ASP A 185 -13.25 -14.20 9.51
C ASP A 185 -12.35 -14.16 10.74
N PHE A 186 -11.13 -14.66 10.64
CA PHE A 186 -10.14 -14.57 11.71
C PHE A 186 -9.77 -13.11 12.04
N LEU A 187 -9.77 -12.20 11.07
CA LEU A 187 -9.45 -10.80 11.31
C LEU A 187 -10.55 -10.04 12.08
N ASN A 188 -11.82 -10.46 11.97
CA ASN A 188 -12.96 -9.77 12.59
C ASN A 188 -12.78 -9.52 14.11
N PRO A 189 -12.41 -10.52 14.95
CA PRO A 189 -12.27 -10.32 16.39
C PRO A 189 -11.03 -9.53 16.80
N LEU A 190 -10.12 -9.21 15.86
CA LEU A 190 -8.93 -8.41 16.17
C LEU A 190 -9.25 -6.91 16.34
N GLY A 191 -10.46 -6.47 15.94
CA GLY A 191 -10.90 -5.08 16.09
C GLY A 191 -10.14 -4.10 15.20
N LEU A 192 -9.70 -4.57 14.00
CA LEU A 192 -9.09 -3.72 12.99
C LEU A 192 -10.06 -2.59 12.56
N ASP A 193 -9.51 -1.44 12.20
CA ASP A 193 -10.26 -0.31 11.67
C ASP A 193 -10.56 -0.46 10.17
N GLY A 194 -10.16 -1.58 9.59
CA GLY A 194 -10.45 -1.98 8.23
C GLY A 194 -9.40 -2.92 7.64
N VAL A 195 -9.78 -3.58 6.56
CA VAL A 195 -8.92 -4.52 5.81
C VAL A 195 -8.73 -3.98 4.40
N THR A 196 -7.48 -3.84 3.97
CA THR A 196 -7.13 -3.49 2.59
C THR A 196 -6.81 -4.76 1.83
N LEU A 197 -7.52 -5.03 0.74
CA LEU A 197 -7.37 -6.24 -0.08
C LEU A 197 -6.72 -5.92 -1.41
N SER A 198 -5.79 -6.75 -1.83
CA SER A 198 -5.13 -6.69 -3.14
C SER A 198 -4.91 -8.09 -3.68
N SER A 199 -4.88 -8.24 -5.01
CA SER A 199 -4.18 -9.37 -5.64
C SER A 199 -2.69 -9.05 -5.72
N ALA A 200 -1.86 -10.08 -5.72
CA ALA A 200 -0.45 -9.94 -6.04
C ALA A 200 -0.32 -9.61 -7.54
N PHE A 201 0.15 -8.41 -7.85
CA PHE A 201 0.44 -7.96 -9.22
C PHE A 201 1.88 -8.30 -9.60
N ARG A 202 2.10 -8.63 -10.87
CA ARG A 202 3.43 -8.88 -11.40
C ARG A 202 4.35 -7.69 -11.14
N TYR A 203 5.53 -8.01 -10.60
CA TYR A 203 6.58 -7.05 -10.31
C TYR A 203 7.87 -7.51 -11.00
N PRO A 204 8.45 -6.73 -11.92
CA PRO A 204 9.56 -7.17 -12.76
C PRO A 204 10.78 -7.67 -11.99
N ASP A 205 11.09 -7.04 -10.84
CA ASP A 205 12.24 -7.41 -10.02
C ASP A 205 11.98 -8.60 -9.08
N ALA A 206 10.76 -9.13 -9.03
CA ALA A 206 10.47 -10.29 -8.19
C ALA A 206 11.17 -11.53 -8.74
N PRO A 207 11.84 -12.33 -7.88
CA PRO A 207 12.64 -13.48 -8.31
C PRO A 207 11.79 -14.60 -8.93
N ASP A 208 10.51 -14.68 -8.53
CA ASP A 208 9.56 -15.66 -9.02
C ASP A 208 8.31 -14.95 -9.57
N GLN A 209 7.87 -15.36 -10.74
CA GLN A 209 6.73 -14.76 -11.45
C GLN A 209 5.46 -15.63 -11.39
N ASP A 210 5.53 -16.82 -10.81
CA ASP A 210 4.41 -17.77 -10.76
C ASP A 210 3.41 -17.50 -9.63
N HIS A 211 3.75 -16.60 -8.71
CA HIS A 211 2.93 -16.25 -7.56
C HIS A 211 1.89 -15.16 -7.81
N PHE A 212 1.84 -14.60 -9.01
CA PHE A 212 0.99 -13.44 -9.31
C PHE A 212 -0.31 -13.83 -10.01
N PHE A 213 -1.40 -13.20 -9.58
CA PHE A 213 -2.65 -13.30 -10.32
C PHE A 213 -2.56 -12.52 -11.64
N GLY A 214 -3.06 -13.12 -12.73
CA GLY A 214 -3.44 -12.36 -13.92
C GLY A 214 -4.80 -11.68 -13.71
N ARG A 215 -5.12 -10.69 -14.53
CA ARG A 215 -6.35 -9.89 -14.46
C ARG A 215 -7.62 -10.74 -14.36
N LYS A 216 -7.76 -11.76 -15.23
CA LYS A 216 -8.92 -12.65 -15.24
C LYS A 216 -9.07 -13.42 -13.92
N ARG A 217 -7.98 -13.99 -13.44
CA ARG A 217 -7.96 -14.73 -12.17
C ARG A 217 -8.31 -13.82 -10.99
N THR A 218 -7.79 -12.59 -10.96
CA THR A 218 -8.16 -11.57 -9.97
C THR A 218 -9.67 -11.35 -9.95
N GLN A 219 -10.28 -11.12 -11.12
CA GLN A 219 -11.72 -10.86 -11.22
C GLN A 219 -12.57 -12.05 -10.76
N GLU A 220 -12.21 -13.26 -11.15
CA GLU A 220 -12.91 -14.48 -10.74
C GLU A 220 -12.83 -14.68 -9.22
N PHE A 221 -11.63 -14.56 -8.65
CA PHE A 221 -11.39 -14.70 -7.22
C PHE A 221 -12.18 -13.69 -6.40
N PHE A 222 -12.06 -12.40 -6.72
CA PHE A 222 -12.76 -11.36 -5.97
C PHE A 222 -14.28 -11.37 -6.20
N LYS A 223 -14.76 -11.79 -7.36
CA LYS A 223 -16.20 -11.98 -7.60
C LYS A 223 -16.78 -13.01 -6.65
N GLU A 224 -16.09 -14.14 -6.46
CA GLU A 224 -16.53 -15.19 -5.56
C GLU A 224 -16.38 -14.77 -4.10
N LEU A 225 -15.19 -14.30 -3.68
CA LEU A 225 -14.89 -13.88 -2.31
C LEU A 225 -15.84 -12.78 -1.83
N LEU A 226 -15.98 -11.70 -2.60
CA LEU A 226 -16.84 -10.57 -2.23
C LEU A 226 -18.32 -10.91 -2.32
N GLY A 227 -18.70 -11.92 -3.11
CA GLY A 227 -20.04 -12.49 -3.10
C GLY A 227 -20.44 -13.08 -1.75
N LYS A 228 -19.46 -13.48 -0.94
CA LYS A 228 -19.63 -14.01 0.43
C LYS A 228 -19.68 -12.91 1.51
N ASN A 229 -19.28 -11.67 1.18
CA ASN A 229 -19.33 -10.50 2.11
C ASN A 229 -20.75 -9.94 2.27
N LYS A 230 -21.70 -10.82 2.63
CA LYS A 230 -23.08 -10.41 2.83
C LYS A 230 -23.25 -9.61 4.12
N LYS A 231 -24.06 -8.55 4.06
CA LYS A 231 -24.38 -7.67 5.21
C LYS A 231 -23.14 -7.04 5.88
N GLY A 232 -22.05 -6.84 5.14
CA GLY A 232 -20.83 -6.26 5.70
C GLY A 232 -20.14 -7.17 6.71
N ARG A 233 -20.04 -8.47 6.41
CA ARG A 233 -19.35 -9.49 7.24
C ARG A 233 -17.92 -9.09 7.57
N TRP A 234 -17.23 -8.43 6.62
CA TRP A 234 -15.87 -7.95 6.78
C TRP A 234 -15.78 -6.44 6.56
N ASP A 235 -15.02 -5.76 7.41
CA ASP A 235 -14.76 -4.32 7.30
C ASP A 235 -13.67 -4.02 6.26
N ILE A 236 -14.04 -4.09 4.97
CA ILE A 236 -13.12 -3.82 3.86
C ILE A 236 -12.97 -2.31 3.65
N SER A 237 -11.74 -1.82 3.62
CA SER A 237 -11.39 -0.39 3.54
C SER A 237 -11.49 0.23 2.14
N HIS A 238 -11.88 -0.53 1.14
CA HIS A 238 -11.99 -0.04 -0.23
C HIS A 238 -13.35 0.61 -0.52
N SER A 239 -13.34 1.53 -1.49
CA SER A 239 -14.60 2.08 -2.01
C SER A 239 -15.41 1.00 -2.73
N PRO A 240 -16.76 1.07 -2.72
CA PRO A 240 -17.59 0.15 -3.49
C PRO A 240 -17.22 0.09 -4.98
N LEU A 241 -16.81 1.21 -5.56
CA LEU A 241 -16.40 1.30 -6.97
C LEU A 241 -15.12 0.48 -7.24
N TYR A 242 -14.15 0.51 -6.32
CA TYR A 242 -12.95 -0.30 -6.45
C TYR A 242 -13.25 -1.80 -6.27
N LEU A 243 -14.15 -2.15 -5.35
CA LEU A 243 -14.58 -3.54 -5.18
C LEU A 243 -15.34 -4.07 -6.42
N GLU A 244 -16.11 -3.23 -7.11
CA GLU A 244 -16.73 -3.58 -8.39
C GLU A 244 -15.68 -3.79 -9.49
N PHE A 245 -14.60 -3.00 -9.51
CA PHE A 245 -13.47 -3.18 -10.42
C PHE A 245 -12.75 -4.50 -10.17
N LEU A 246 -12.41 -4.82 -8.93
CA LEU A 246 -11.78 -6.10 -8.58
C LEU A 246 -12.62 -7.31 -9.02
N GLN A 247 -13.95 -7.19 -9.03
CA GLN A 247 -14.88 -8.23 -9.47
C GLN A 247 -15.08 -8.26 -11.00
N GLY A 248 -14.42 -7.39 -11.76
CA GLY A 248 -14.62 -7.27 -13.21
C GLY A 248 -15.99 -6.70 -13.62
N ARG A 249 -16.74 -6.11 -12.68
CA ARG A 249 -18.04 -5.44 -12.97
C ARG A 249 -17.86 -4.03 -13.52
N ARG A 250 -16.70 -3.44 -13.33
CA ARG A 250 -16.28 -2.16 -13.88
C ARG A 250 -14.91 -2.27 -14.51
N ASP A 251 -14.71 -1.48 -15.54
CA ASP A 251 -13.41 -1.23 -16.13
C ASP A 251 -13.07 0.25 -15.97
N TYR A 252 -11.80 0.54 -15.68
CA TYR A 252 -11.30 1.90 -15.53
C TYR A 252 -10.07 2.08 -16.41
N GLU A 253 -9.91 3.30 -16.90
CA GLU A 253 -8.63 3.74 -17.45
C GLU A 253 -7.62 3.89 -16.31
N CYS A 254 -6.38 3.50 -16.60
CA CYS A 254 -5.30 3.61 -15.63
C CYS A 254 -4.97 5.09 -15.38
N THR A 255 -4.86 5.46 -14.11
CA THR A 255 -4.50 6.82 -13.66
C THR A 255 -3.27 6.78 -12.76
N PRO A 256 -2.07 6.40 -13.30
CA PRO A 256 -0.89 6.17 -12.45
C PRO A 256 -0.42 7.44 -11.74
N TRP A 257 -0.67 8.63 -12.30
CA TRP A 257 -0.42 9.91 -11.63
C TRP A 257 -1.21 10.11 -10.34
N GLY A 258 -2.30 9.35 -10.14
CA GLY A 258 -3.10 9.37 -8.91
C GLY A 258 -2.38 8.73 -7.70
N ASN A 259 -1.38 7.88 -7.98
CA ASN A 259 -0.56 7.21 -6.96
C ASN A 259 0.93 7.24 -7.35
N PRO A 260 1.56 8.44 -7.42
CA PRO A 260 2.97 8.56 -7.73
C PRO A 260 3.82 7.89 -6.67
N ASN A 261 4.98 7.35 -7.07
CA ASN A 261 5.95 6.71 -6.21
C ASN A 261 7.23 7.53 -6.11
N TYR A 262 7.68 7.83 -4.87
CA TYR A 262 8.96 8.46 -4.59
C TYR A 262 9.81 7.57 -3.69
N SER A 263 11.02 7.29 -4.13
CA SER A 263 11.93 6.35 -3.48
C SER A 263 13.35 6.88 -3.39
N VAL A 264 14.27 6.09 -2.85
CA VAL A 264 15.71 6.37 -2.84
C VAL A 264 16.33 6.53 -4.25
N LEU A 265 15.58 6.24 -5.29
CA LEU A 265 15.96 6.41 -6.70
C LEU A 265 15.30 7.63 -7.36
N GLY A 266 14.40 8.34 -6.66
CA GLY A 266 13.63 9.46 -7.19
C GLY A 266 12.19 9.10 -7.51
N TRP A 267 11.53 9.90 -8.38
CA TRP A 267 10.16 9.72 -8.83
C TRP A 267 10.06 8.65 -9.91
N GLN A 268 9.47 7.50 -9.57
CA GLN A 268 9.40 6.33 -10.46
C GLN A 268 8.37 6.50 -11.58
N LYS A 269 8.76 6.18 -12.81
CA LYS A 269 7.90 6.22 -14.01
C LYS A 269 7.38 4.82 -14.35
N PRO A 270 6.14 4.68 -14.77
CA PRO A 270 5.00 5.59 -14.59
C PRO A 270 4.31 5.34 -13.24
N CYS A 271 4.58 4.21 -12.60
CA CYS A 271 3.97 3.76 -11.34
C CYS A 271 4.93 2.81 -10.59
N TYR A 272 4.58 2.45 -9.35
CA TYR A 272 5.42 1.60 -8.50
C TYR A 272 5.59 0.14 -8.98
N LEU A 273 4.74 -0.33 -9.92
CA LEU A 273 4.83 -1.69 -10.49
C LEU A 273 5.77 -1.77 -11.71
N LEU A 274 6.05 -0.65 -12.38
CA LEU A 274 6.91 -0.60 -13.54
C LEU A 274 8.17 0.21 -13.23
N ASP A 275 9.28 -0.17 -13.85
CA ASP A 275 10.56 0.52 -13.71
C ASP A 275 11.02 1.02 -15.10
N ASP A 276 10.26 2.01 -15.62
CA ASP A 276 10.58 2.65 -16.91
C ASP A 276 11.46 3.91 -16.71
N GLY A 277 12.11 4.00 -15.54
CA GLY A 277 13.03 5.06 -15.16
C GLY A 277 12.52 5.98 -14.06
N TYR A 278 13.29 7.00 -13.75
CA TYR A 278 13.05 7.91 -12.64
C TYR A 278 13.16 9.36 -13.11
N ALA A 279 12.41 10.24 -12.47
CA ALA A 279 12.50 11.68 -12.61
C ALA A 279 13.10 12.30 -11.34
N GLU A 280 13.77 13.44 -11.48
CA GLU A 280 14.38 14.16 -10.35
C GLU A 280 13.34 14.98 -9.55
N SER A 281 12.24 15.39 -10.21
CA SER A 281 11.17 16.17 -9.58
C SER A 281 9.79 15.63 -9.95
N PHE A 282 8.79 15.90 -9.12
CA PHE A 282 7.40 15.57 -9.42
C PHE A 282 6.91 16.27 -10.68
N LYS A 283 7.34 17.53 -10.88
CA LYS A 283 7.04 18.28 -12.09
C LYS A 283 7.58 17.56 -13.34
N GLU A 284 8.82 17.12 -13.31
CA GLU A 284 9.42 16.35 -14.41
C GLU A 284 8.68 15.03 -14.65
N LEU A 285 8.32 14.30 -13.60
CA LEU A 285 7.50 13.09 -13.69
C LEU A 285 6.21 13.38 -14.47
N MET A 286 5.50 14.44 -14.10
CA MET A 286 4.22 14.80 -14.70
C MET A 286 4.35 15.27 -16.16
N ASP A 287 5.37 16.05 -16.47
CA ASP A 287 5.55 16.69 -17.77
C ASP A 287 6.18 15.76 -18.81
N THR A 288 7.05 14.82 -18.39
CA THR A 288 7.84 13.98 -19.32
C THR A 288 7.29 12.57 -19.52
N THR A 289 6.37 12.13 -18.65
CA THR A 289 5.78 10.80 -18.79
C THR A 289 4.67 10.81 -19.83
N ASN A 290 4.77 9.93 -20.83
CA ASN A 290 3.69 9.73 -21.77
C ASN A 290 2.59 8.84 -21.15
N TRP A 291 1.71 9.47 -20.36
CA TRP A 291 0.68 8.79 -19.59
C TRP A 291 -0.28 7.95 -20.42
N ASP A 292 -0.57 8.37 -21.65
CA ASP A 292 -1.54 7.70 -22.53
C ASP A 292 -1.00 6.39 -23.11
N SER A 293 0.32 6.15 -22.98
CA SER A 293 0.94 4.88 -23.39
C SER A 293 0.81 3.76 -22.32
N TYR A 294 0.21 4.04 -21.16
CA TYR A 294 0.07 3.06 -20.07
C TYR A 294 -1.38 2.64 -19.84
N GLY A 295 -1.54 1.55 -19.11
CA GLY A 295 -2.83 0.91 -18.86
C GLY A 295 -2.98 -0.40 -19.63
N HIS A 296 -3.87 -1.27 -19.12
CA HIS A 296 -4.02 -2.64 -19.61
C HIS A 296 -4.42 -2.76 -21.10
N LYS A 297 -4.98 -1.71 -21.69
CA LYS A 297 -5.34 -1.65 -23.11
C LYS A 297 -4.20 -1.14 -24.01
N ASN A 298 -3.28 -0.38 -23.43
CA ASN A 298 -2.28 0.39 -24.18
C ASN A 298 -0.86 -0.16 -24.04
N ASN A 299 -0.60 -0.99 -23.01
CA ASN A 299 0.75 -1.48 -22.73
C ASN A 299 0.71 -2.93 -22.24
N LEU A 300 1.47 -3.80 -22.89
CA LEU A 300 1.56 -5.22 -22.54
C LEU A 300 2.08 -5.44 -21.11
N LYS A 301 2.98 -4.58 -20.60
CA LYS A 301 3.45 -4.64 -19.21
C LYS A 301 2.33 -4.40 -18.19
N CYS A 302 1.22 -3.77 -18.62
CA CYS A 302 0.07 -3.46 -17.79
C CYS A 302 -1.08 -4.46 -17.96
N ALA A 303 -0.93 -5.51 -18.76
CA ALA A 303 -2.03 -6.41 -19.15
C ALA A 303 -2.72 -7.09 -17.95
N ASP A 304 -1.96 -7.39 -16.91
CA ASP A 304 -2.45 -8.08 -15.71
C ASP A 304 -2.95 -7.12 -14.62
N CYS A 305 -2.81 -5.83 -14.82
CA CYS A 305 -3.20 -4.80 -13.84
C CYS A 305 -4.71 -4.50 -13.81
#